data_270dc4216443fc1f8ba3ac5339131c99
#
_entry.id   270dc4216443fc1f8ba3ac5339131c99
#
_cell.length_a   1.000
_cell.length_b   1.000
_cell.length_c   1.000
_cell.angle_alpha   90.00
_cell.angle_beta   90.00
_cell.angle_gamma   90.00
#
_symmetry.space_group_name_H-M   'P 1'
#
loop_
_entity.id
_entity.type
_entity.pdbx_description
1 polymer ?
#
loop_
_entity_poly.entity_id
_entity_poly.type
_entity_poly.pdbx_seq_one_letter_code
_entity_poly.pdbx_strand_id
1 'polypeptide(L)'
;KRAQSIIDSELKRYRQDLGDQLRIFDNGAFDRIERMIVGQKANGGPMKLAKGSKITTEYLAGLPSKHDWFDIRLADEDLAKQLELIKLSLQQKREEADELYEIKKKKLTQGDELQPGVQKMVKVFIAIKRRLQAGDKMAGRHGNKGVVSRILPVEDMPYMADGRPVDIVLNPLGVPSRMNIGQILEVHLGWAAKGIGERIDRMLKEQRKASELREFLNKLYNGSGKKEDLDSLTDEEIIELASNLRKGASFASPVFDGAKESEIREMLNLAYPSEDPEVEKLGFNDSKTQITLYDGRSGEAFDRKVTVGVMHYLKLHHLVDEKMHARSTGPYSLVTQQPLGGKAQFGGQRFGEMEVWALEAYGAAYTLQEMLTVKSDDVNGRTKMYENIVKGEHKIDAGMPESFNVLVKEIRSLGLDIDLERY
;
A
#
# COMPACT_ATOMS: atom_id res chain seq x y z
N LYS A 1 -17.14 -21.35 25.85
CA LYS A 1 -16.69 -22.22 24.72
C LYS A 1 -16.31 -21.38 23.48
N ARG A 2 -17.17 -20.44 23.00
CA ARG A 2 -16.88 -19.61 21.78
C ARG A 2 -15.72 -18.64 21.98
N ALA A 3 -15.64 -17.97 23.15
CA ALA A 3 -14.51 -17.12 23.48
C ALA A 3 -13.18 -17.89 23.57
N GLN A 4 -13.22 -19.07 24.17
CA GLN A 4 -12.06 -19.94 24.25
C GLN A 4 -11.55 -20.35 22.85
N SER A 5 -12.47 -20.74 21.97
CA SER A 5 -12.13 -21.10 20.59
C SER A 5 -11.48 -19.95 19.81
N ILE A 6 -11.90 -18.69 20.06
CA ILE A 6 -11.30 -17.51 19.45
C ILE A 6 -9.89 -17.28 20.00
N ILE A 7 -9.72 -17.35 21.32
CA ILE A 7 -8.41 -17.25 21.97
C ILE A 7 -7.45 -18.31 21.45
N ASP A 8 -7.89 -19.54 21.38
CA ASP A 8 -7.08 -20.65 20.88
C ASP A 8 -6.68 -20.47 19.40
N SER A 9 -7.58 -19.94 18.57
CA SER A 9 -7.28 -19.62 17.17
C SER A 9 -6.29 -18.47 17.02
N GLU A 10 -6.40 -17.43 17.85
CA GLU A 10 -5.43 -16.32 17.87
C GLU A 10 -4.05 -16.77 18.36
N LEU A 11 -4.00 -17.57 19.43
CA LEU A 11 -2.75 -18.11 19.94
C LEU A 11 -2.06 -19.03 18.93
N LYS A 12 -2.84 -19.83 18.19
CA LYS A 12 -2.31 -20.69 17.12
C LYS A 12 -1.69 -19.86 16.00
N ARG A 13 -2.37 -18.79 15.55
CA ARG A 13 -1.83 -17.84 14.56
C ARG A 13 -0.55 -17.20 15.04
N TYR A 14 -0.57 -16.65 16.25
CA TYR A 14 0.59 -15.97 16.81
C TYR A 14 1.80 -16.90 16.96
N ARG A 15 1.57 -18.16 17.34
CA ARG A 15 2.62 -19.16 17.41
C ARG A 15 3.18 -19.51 16.04
N GLN A 16 2.34 -19.53 15.02
CA GLN A 16 2.76 -19.74 13.64
C GLN A 16 3.61 -18.56 13.12
N ASP A 17 3.17 -17.35 13.39
CA ASP A 17 3.92 -16.12 13.02
C ASP A 17 5.31 -16.07 13.68
N LEU A 18 5.40 -16.39 14.98
CA LEU A 18 6.68 -16.50 15.69
C LEU A 18 7.56 -17.62 15.12
N GLY A 19 6.96 -18.76 14.78
CA GLY A 19 7.67 -19.88 14.14
C GLY A 19 8.23 -19.51 12.78
N ASP A 20 7.49 -18.76 11.97
CA ASP A 20 7.95 -18.27 10.67
C ASP A 20 9.07 -17.23 10.81
N GLN A 21 8.97 -16.34 11.80
CA GLN A 21 10.05 -15.39 12.10
C GLN A 21 11.34 -16.09 12.54
N LEU A 22 11.23 -17.08 13.42
CA LEU A 22 12.38 -17.90 13.85
C LEU A 22 13.00 -18.65 12.68
N ARG A 23 12.17 -19.23 11.79
CA ARG A 23 12.66 -19.94 10.61
C ARG A 23 13.44 -19.04 9.66
N ILE A 24 12.95 -17.81 9.43
CA ILE A 24 13.66 -16.81 8.60
C ILE A 24 15.00 -16.44 9.25
N PHE A 25 15.01 -16.22 10.56
CA PHE A 25 16.22 -15.89 11.29
C PHE A 25 17.23 -17.06 11.32
N ASP A 26 16.75 -18.27 11.57
CA ASP A 26 17.56 -19.49 11.52
C ASP A 26 18.20 -19.68 10.14
N ASN A 27 17.42 -19.55 9.06
CA ASN A 27 17.94 -19.68 7.70
C ASN A 27 19.02 -18.63 7.39
N GLY A 28 18.80 -17.36 7.75
CA GLY A 28 19.79 -16.31 7.58
C GLY A 28 21.08 -16.54 8.38
N ALA A 29 20.96 -17.08 9.60
CA ALA A 29 22.11 -17.44 10.43
C ALA A 29 22.88 -18.63 9.84
N PHE A 30 22.18 -19.67 9.38
CA PHE A 30 22.83 -20.83 8.75
C PHE A 30 23.49 -20.47 7.41
N ASP A 31 22.89 -19.64 6.58
CA ASP A 31 23.52 -19.12 5.35
C ASP A 31 24.81 -18.35 5.67
N ARG A 32 24.84 -17.60 6.77
CA ARG A 32 26.02 -16.90 7.23
C ARG A 32 27.11 -17.87 7.72
N ILE A 33 26.72 -18.88 8.51
CA ILE A 33 27.62 -19.93 9.00
C ILE A 33 28.24 -20.70 7.83
N GLU A 34 27.44 -21.08 6.84
CA GLU A 34 27.94 -21.76 5.63
C GLU A 34 29.03 -20.96 4.94
N ARG A 35 28.80 -19.68 4.69
CA ARG A 35 29.80 -18.79 4.07
C ARG A 35 31.08 -18.64 4.88
N MET A 36 31.00 -18.74 6.20
CA MET A 36 32.15 -18.63 7.10
C MET A 36 32.94 -19.91 7.21
N ILE A 37 32.27 -21.07 7.16
CA ILE A 37 32.89 -22.39 7.46
C ILE A 37 33.38 -23.08 6.20
N VAL A 38 32.73 -22.89 5.05
CA VAL A 38 33.14 -23.55 3.80
C VAL A 38 34.57 -23.13 3.38
N GLY A 39 35.40 -24.12 3.13
CA GLY A 39 36.80 -23.92 2.77
C GLY A 39 37.79 -23.82 3.93
N GLN A 40 37.30 -23.73 5.18
CA GLN A 40 38.14 -23.71 6.37
C GLN A 40 38.61 -25.10 6.79
N LYS A 41 39.69 -25.14 7.57
CA LYS A 41 40.24 -26.40 8.14
C LYS A 41 39.56 -26.75 9.45
N ALA A 42 39.08 -27.97 9.57
CA ALA A 42 38.46 -28.46 10.79
C ALA A 42 39.49 -29.19 11.69
N ASN A 43 39.34 -29.01 13.01
CA ASN A 43 40.06 -29.78 14.03
C ASN A 43 39.26 -31.00 14.55
N GLY A 44 38.18 -31.35 13.84
CA GLY A 44 37.25 -32.44 14.17
C GLY A 44 35.79 -31.98 14.12
N GLY A 45 34.85 -32.91 14.04
CA GLY A 45 33.43 -32.63 13.95
C GLY A 45 32.55 -33.87 13.88
N PRO A 46 31.24 -33.71 13.72
CA PRO A 46 30.30 -34.81 13.53
C PRO A 46 30.72 -35.74 12.38
N MET A 47 30.20 -36.97 12.36
CA MET A 47 30.51 -37.99 11.35
C MET A 47 32.02 -38.32 11.16
N LYS A 48 32.81 -38.21 12.25
CA LYS A 48 34.27 -38.56 12.24
C LYS A 48 35.09 -37.72 11.28
N LEU A 49 34.80 -36.43 11.16
CA LEU A 49 35.59 -35.52 10.35
C LEU A 49 37.07 -35.54 10.80
N ALA A 50 38.00 -35.87 9.86
CA ALA A 50 39.42 -35.98 10.18
C ALA A 50 40.01 -34.60 10.49
N LYS A 51 40.94 -34.56 11.44
CA LYS A 51 41.68 -33.36 11.83
C LYS A 51 42.50 -32.83 10.63
N GLY A 52 42.29 -31.57 10.29
CA GLY A 52 42.98 -30.90 9.16
C GLY A 52 42.27 -30.99 7.80
N SER A 53 41.12 -31.67 7.70
CA SER A 53 40.33 -31.69 6.47
C SER A 53 39.62 -30.34 6.21
N LYS A 54 39.47 -29.99 4.91
CA LYS A 54 38.67 -28.83 4.52
C LYS A 54 37.20 -29.15 4.56
N ILE A 55 36.41 -28.25 5.07
CA ILE A 55 34.95 -28.36 5.11
C ILE A 55 34.39 -28.01 3.72
N THR A 56 33.64 -28.94 3.12
CA THR A 56 32.96 -28.76 1.83
C THR A 56 31.46 -28.61 2.02
N THR A 57 30.80 -28.03 1.04
CA THR A 57 29.33 -27.89 1.03
C THR A 57 28.63 -29.27 1.05
N GLU A 58 29.22 -30.28 0.40
CA GLU A 58 28.70 -31.64 0.39
C GLU A 58 28.73 -32.28 1.79
N TYR A 59 29.80 -32.00 2.56
CA TYR A 59 29.87 -32.49 3.95
C TYR A 59 28.78 -31.85 4.83
N LEU A 60 28.54 -30.52 4.69
CA LEU A 60 27.51 -29.81 5.44
C LEU A 60 26.10 -30.29 5.07
N ALA A 61 25.85 -30.58 3.81
CA ALA A 61 24.59 -31.14 3.32
C ALA A 61 24.37 -32.60 3.79
N GLY A 62 25.43 -33.36 4.02
CA GLY A 62 25.38 -34.74 4.50
C GLY A 62 25.10 -34.88 6.02
N LEU A 63 25.07 -33.78 6.77
CA LEU A 63 24.79 -33.82 8.21
C LEU A 63 23.27 -33.93 8.48
N PRO A 64 22.86 -34.72 9.47
CA PRO A 64 21.45 -34.98 9.77
C PRO A 64 20.66 -33.71 10.14
N SER A 65 21.32 -32.75 10.75
CA SER A 65 20.71 -31.49 11.16
C SER A 65 21.66 -30.32 10.92
N LYS A 66 21.12 -29.17 10.51
CA LYS A 66 21.88 -27.91 10.44
C LYS A 66 22.42 -27.48 11.81
N HIS A 67 21.81 -27.91 12.91
CA HIS A 67 22.33 -27.65 14.25
C HIS A 67 23.65 -28.36 14.55
N ASP A 68 23.96 -29.47 13.88
CA ASP A 68 25.23 -30.18 14.03
C ASP A 68 26.41 -29.37 13.49
N TRP A 69 26.17 -28.31 12.74
CA TRP A 69 27.21 -27.38 12.27
C TRP A 69 27.90 -26.63 13.41
N PHE A 70 27.24 -26.45 14.55
CA PHE A 70 27.82 -25.82 15.74
C PHE A 70 28.80 -26.76 16.49
N ASP A 71 28.74 -28.07 16.21
CA ASP A 71 29.63 -29.02 16.84
C ASP A 71 30.93 -29.25 16.04
N ILE A 72 31.09 -28.54 14.92
CA ILE A 72 32.32 -28.56 14.11
C ILE A 72 33.38 -27.70 14.82
N ARG A 73 34.51 -28.31 15.14
CA ARG A 73 35.65 -27.61 15.73
C ARG A 73 36.50 -27.01 14.63
N LEU A 74 36.56 -25.71 14.56
CA LEU A 74 37.40 -24.99 13.60
C LEU A 74 38.85 -24.88 14.10
N ALA A 75 39.80 -24.81 13.19
CA ALA A 75 41.19 -24.61 13.50
C ALA A 75 41.51 -23.14 13.86
N ASP A 76 40.69 -22.21 13.40
CA ASP A 76 40.78 -20.79 13.65
C ASP A 76 39.92 -20.40 14.87
N GLU A 77 40.59 -19.84 15.91
CA GLU A 77 39.93 -19.44 17.18
C GLU A 77 38.95 -18.29 17.01
N ASP A 78 39.21 -17.35 16.09
CA ASP A 78 38.32 -16.20 15.90
C ASP A 78 37.03 -16.60 15.20
N LEU A 79 37.11 -17.50 14.24
CA LEU A 79 35.92 -18.09 13.61
C LEU A 79 35.12 -18.95 14.58
N ALA A 80 35.80 -19.70 15.46
CA ALA A 80 35.15 -20.49 16.50
C ALA A 80 34.35 -19.60 17.48
N LYS A 81 34.91 -18.47 17.92
CA LYS A 81 34.22 -17.47 18.74
C LYS A 81 33.00 -16.87 18.04
N GLN A 82 33.13 -16.55 16.76
CA GLN A 82 31.99 -16.02 15.96
C GLN A 82 30.87 -17.05 15.84
N LEU A 83 31.19 -18.31 15.67
CA LEU A 83 30.23 -19.41 15.61
C LEU A 83 29.49 -19.57 16.94
N GLU A 84 30.20 -19.45 18.06
CA GLU A 84 29.60 -19.48 19.39
C GLU A 84 28.67 -18.27 19.65
N LEU A 85 29.06 -17.06 19.21
CA LEU A 85 28.22 -15.88 19.28
C LEU A 85 26.92 -16.05 18.45
N ILE A 86 26.99 -16.64 17.27
CA ILE A 86 25.80 -16.92 16.46
C ILE A 86 24.90 -17.94 17.19
N LYS A 87 25.48 -18.98 17.78
CA LYS A 87 24.74 -19.98 18.59
C LYS A 87 23.99 -19.32 19.72
N LEU A 88 24.66 -18.45 20.49
CA LEU A 88 24.05 -17.70 21.60
C LEU A 88 22.93 -16.77 21.09
N SER A 89 23.15 -16.09 19.97
CA SER A 89 22.14 -15.23 19.36
C SER A 89 20.87 -15.99 18.94
N LEU A 90 21.04 -17.19 18.37
CA LEU A 90 19.92 -18.06 18.01
C LEU A 90 19.14 -18.54 19.25
N GLN A 91 19.87 -18.88 20.31
CA GLN A 91 19.25 -19.30 21.58
C GLN A 91 18.48 -18.15 22.20
N GLN A 92 19.07 -16.95 22.27
CA GLN A 92 18.39 -15.75 22.79
C GLN A 92 17.10 -15.43 22.01
N LYS A 93 17.14 -15.53 20.66
CA LYS A 93 15.95 -15.29 19.84
C LYS A 93 14.83 -16.30 20.07
N ARG A 94 15.16 -17.53 20.36
CA ARG A 94 14.17 -18.56 20.74
C ARG A 94 13.55 -18.28 22.10
N GLU A 95 14.38 -17.93 23.09
CA GLU A 95 13.92 -17.54 24.43
C GLU A 95 13.02 -16.29 24.36
N GLU A 96 13.41 -15.25 23.61
CA GLU A 96 12.59 -14.05 23.36
C GLU A 96 11.22 -14.42 22.74
N ALA A 97 11.19 -15.31 21.76
CA ALA A 97 9.94 -15.74 21.11
C ALA A 97 9.02 -16.48 22.08
N ASP A 98 9.57 -17.36 22.92
CA ASP A 98 8.81 -18.09 23.94
C ASP A 98 8.26 -17.13 25.01
N GLU A 99 9.06 -16.15 25.46
CA GLU A 99 8.61 -15.11 26.37
C GLU A 99 7.47 -14.27 25.78
N LEU A 100 7.60 -13.83 24.53
CA LEU A 100 6.55 -13.09 23.83
C LEU A 100 5.26 -13.89 23.71
N TYR A 101 5.36 -15.19 23.43
CA TYR A 101 4.21 -16.07 23.40
C TYR A 101 3.52 -16.18 24.76
N GLU A 102 4.26 -16.37 25.84
CA GLU A 102 3.69 -16.45 27.19
C GLU A 102 3.09 -15.12 27.67
N ILE A 103 3.71 -13.98 27.33
CA ILE A 103 3.14 -12.64 27.58
C ILE A 103 1.81 -12.46 26.84
N LYS A 104 1.77 -12.85 25.56
CA LYS A 104 0.54 -12.76 24.75
C LYS A 104 -0.56 -13.66 25.29
N LYS A 105 -0.20 -14.89 25.67
CA LYS A 105 -1.10 -15.86 26.29
C LYS A 105 -1.68 -15.35 27.59
N LYS A 106 -0.85 -14.78 28.49
CA LYS A 106 -1.30 -14.16 29.73
C LYS A 106 -2.27 -13.00 29.46
N LYS A 107 -1.94 -12.11 28.56
CA LYS A 107 -2.82 -10.97 28.18
C LYS A 107 -4.17 -11.43 27.66
N LEU A 108 -4.23 -12.50 26.88
CA LEU A 108 -5.48 -13.03 26.33
C LEU A 108 -6.29 -13.80 27.35
N THR A 109 -5.65 -14.46 28.32
CA THR A 109 -6.33 -15.28 29.34
C THR A 109 -6.76 -14.46 30.56
N GLN A 110 -5.96 -13.47 30.98
CA GLN A 110 -6.30 -12.63 32.15
C GLN A 110 -7.40 -11.61 31.83
N GLY A 111 -7.59 -11.27 30.55
CA GLY A 111 -8.50 -10.19 30.14
C GLY A 111 -7.96 -8.80 30.50
N ASP A 112 -8.68 -7.77 30.06
CA ASP A 112 -8.38 -6.38 30.41
C ASP A 112 -8.82 -6.13 31.86
N GLU A 113 -7.97 -5.44 32.65
CA GLU A 113 -8.38 -4.90 33.95
C GLU A 113 -9.46 -3.85 33.73
N LEU A 114 -10.65 -4.15 34.24
CA LEU A 114 -11.78 -3.23 34.14
C LEU A 114 -11.68 -2.16 35.23
N GLN A 115 -12.08 -0.92 34.91
CA GLN A 115 -12.13 0.15 35.88
C GLN A 115 -13.16 -0.17 36.99
N PRO A 116 -12.97 0.35 38.20
CA PRO A 116 -13.94 0.15 39.30
C PRO A 116 -15.35 0.56 38.87
N GLY A 117 -16.33 -0.34 39.08
CA GLY A 117 -17.73 -0.12 38.69
C GLY A 117 -18.11 -0.58 37.28
N VAL A 118 -17.16 -1.00 36.45
CA VAL A 118 -17.44 -1.55 35.12
C VAL A 118 -17.55 -3.08 35.21
N GLN A 119 -18.71 -3.62 34.90
CA GLN A 119 -18.93 -5.09 34.94
C GLN A 119 -18.41 -5.78 33.69
N LYS A 120 -18.53 -5.11 32.50
CA LYS A 120 -18.14 -5.69 31.22
C LYS A 120 -17.83 -4.56 30.22
N MET A 121 -16.76 -4.74 29.45
CA MET A 121 -16.43 -3.87 28.33
C MET A 121 -16.59 -4.64 27.03
N VAL A 122 -17.31 -4.05 26.08
CA VAL A 122 -17.48 -4.61 24.75
C VAL A 122 -16.86 -3.65 23.75
N LYS A 123 -15.86 -4.13 22.97
CA LYS A 123 -15.28 -3.41 21.84
C LYS A 123 -16.03 -3.83 20.57
N VAL A 124 -16.72 -2.90 19.95
CA VAL A 124 -17.40 -3.14 18.68
C VAL A 124 -16.57 -2.50 17.56
N PHE A 125 -16.14 -3.31 16.60
CA PHE A 125 -15.44 -2.84 15.43
C PHE A 125 -16.45 -2.71 14.28
N ILE A 126 -16.53 -1.52 13.69
CA ILE A 126 -17.38 -1.25 12.54
C ILE A 126 -16.48 -1.11 11.32
N ALA A 127 -16.73 -1.93 10.30
CA ALA A 127 -16.06 -1.84 9.00
C ALA A 127 -16.99 -1.14 8.00
N ILE A 128 -16.53 -0.06 7.43
CA ILE A 128 -17.25 0.70 6.40
C ILE A 128 -16.48 0.56 5.09
N LYS A 129 -17.11 -0.04 4.07
CA LYS A 129 -16.56 -0.14 2.73
C LYS A 129 -16.84 1.14 1.95
N ARG A 130 -15.84 1.99 1.78
CA ARG A 130 -15.94 3.20 0.96
C ARG A 130 -15.53 2.88 -0.48
N ARG A 131 -16.46 3.05 -1.41
CA ARG A 131 -16.20 2.88 -2.85
C ARG A 131 -15.30 4.01 -3.36
N LEU A 132 -14.57 3.72 -4.43
CA LEU A 132 -13.79 4.72 -5.14
C LEU A 132 -14.73 5.71 -5.82
N GLN A 133 -14.43 7.01 -5.69
CA GLN A 133 -15.19 8.07 -6.34
C GLN A 133 -14.26 9.11 -6.97
N ALA A 134 -14.81 9.92 -7.87
CA ALA A 134 -14.05 11.02 -8.46
C ALA A 134 -13.56 11.99 -7.38
N GLY A 135 -12.29 12.38 -7.46
CA GLY A 135 -11.64 13.22 -6.44
C GLY A 135 -10.81 12.43 -5.41
N ASP A 136 -10.99 11.11 -5.30
CA ASP A 136 -10.15 10.29 -4.43
C ASP A 136 -8.71 10.20 -4.95
N LYS A 137 -7.75 10.20 -4.04
CA LYS A 137 -6.33 10.13 -4.38
C LYS A 137 -5.88 8.68 -4.48
N MET A 138 -5.24 8.36 -5.60
CA MET A 138 -4.59 7.07 -5.84
C MET A 138 -3.12 7.26 -6.19
N ALA A 139 -2.32 6.25 -5.95
CA ALA A 139 -0.91 6.25 -6.31
C ALA A 139 -0.42 4.83 -6.60
N GLY A 140 0.57 4.72 -7.48
CA GLY A 140 1.40 3.52 -7.61
C GLY A 140 2.59 3.55 -6.65
N ARG A 141 3.54 2.63 -6.86
CA ARG A 141 4.76 2.50 -6.03
C ARG A 141 5.94 3.36 -6.48
N HIS A 142 5.80 4.13 -7.55
CA HIS A 142 6.87 4.88 -8.23
C HIS A 142 6.73 6.40 -8.12
N GLY A 143 6.03 6.90 -7.10
CA GLY A 143 5.78 8.34 -6.95
C GLY A 143 4.74 8.90 -7.94
N ASN A 144 4.07 8.04 -8.68
CA ASN A 144 3.01 8.37 -9.63
C ASN A 144 1.66 8.55 -8.90
N LYS A 145 1.53 9.66 -8.19
CA LYS A 145 0.31 10.05 -7.50
C LYS A 145 -0.65 10.78 -8.43
N GLY A 146 -1.92 10.53 -8.28
CA GLY A 146 -2.96 11.20 -9.06
C GLY A 146 -4.30 11.22 -8.34
N VAL A 147 -5.24 11.95 -8.90
CA VAL A 147 -6.62 12.07 -8.43
C VAL A 147 -7.51 11.45 -9.50
N VAL A 148 -8.49 10.66 -9.08
CA VAL A 148 -9.49 10.08 -9.98
C VAL A 148 -10.32 11.24 -10.56
N SER A 149 -10.24 11.43 -11.88
CA SER A 149 -10.98 12.49 -12.55
C SER A 149 -12.41 12.06 -12.91
N ARG A 150 -12.56 10.84 -13.41
CA ARG A 150 -13.83 10.31 -13.89
C ARG A 150 -13.93 8.82 -13.69
N ILE A 151 -15.12 8.34 -13.41
CA ILE A 151 -15.46 6.91 -13.38
C ILE A 151 -16.44 6.70 -14.53
N LEU A 152 -16.10 5.76 -15.42
CA LEU A 152 -16.90 5.41 -16.58
C LEU A 152 -17.55 4.03 -16.36
N PRO A 153 -18.70 3.77 -17.00
CA PRO A 153 -19.24 2.42 -17.14
C PRO A 153 -18.23 1.50 -17.85
N VAL A 154 -18.31 0.21 -17.59
CA VAL A 154 -17.38 -0.78 -18.17
C VAL A 154 -17.47 -0.81 -19.70
N GLU A 155 -18.66 -0.59 -20.23
CA GLU A 155 -18.95 -0.58 -21.66
C GLU A 155 -18.25 0.56 -22.41
N ASP A 156 -18.03 1.70 -21.72
CA ASP A 156 -17.36 2.88 -22.29
C ASP A 156 -15.83 2.81 -22.18
N MET A 157 -15.31 1.82 -21.46
CA MET A 157 -13.86 1.67 -21.27
C MET A 157 -13.20 1.06 -22.51
N PRO A 158 -11.94 1.44 -22.82
CA PRO A 158 -11.18 0.78 -23.87
C PRO A 158 -11.05 -0.71 -23.60
N TYR A 159 -11.12 -1.52 -24.64
CA TYR A 159 -11.04 -2.97 -24.53
C TYR A 159 -10.04 -3.59 -25.52
N MET A 160 -9.56 -4.77 -25.19
CA MET A 160 -8.64 -5.55 -26.01
C MET A 160 -9.41 -6.36 -27.07
N ALA A 161 -8.72 -6.92 -28.05
CA ALA A 161 -9.31 -7.74 -29.10
C ALA A 161 -10.04 -9.00 -28.59
N ASP A 162 -9.73 -9.45 -27.38
CA ASP A 162 -10.43 -10.54 -26.69
C ASP A 162 -11.71 -10.11 -25.95
N GLY A 163 -12.06 -8.82 -26.02
CA GLY A 163 -13.23 -8.25 -25.37
C GLY A 163 -13.02 -7.85 -23.90
N ARG A 164 -11.83 -8.05 -23.32
CA ARG A 164 -11.55 -7.64 -21.94
C ARG A 164 -11.31 -6.14 -21.85
N PRO A 165 -12.08 -5.39 -21.05
CA PRO A 165 -11.86 -3.96 -20.83
C PRO A 165 -10.65 -3.71 -19.94
N VAL A 166 -10.06 -2.51 -20.06
CA VAL A 166 -9.05 -2.03 -19.10
C VAL A 166 -9.74 -1.44 -17.87
N ASP A 167 -9.12 -1.61 -16.70
CA ASP A 167 -9.67 -1.12 -15.43
C ASP A 167 -9.36 0.37 -15.19
N ILE A 168 -8.18 0.83 -15.61
CA ILE A 168 -7.68 2.19 -15.38
C ILE A 168 -7.00 2.69 -16.66
N VAL A 169 -7.28 3.94 -17.01
CA VAL A 169 -6.57 4.69 -18.05
C VAL A 169 -5.74 5.77 -17.38
N LEU A 170 -4.44 5.77 -17.67
CA LEU A 170 -3.48 6.72 -17.11
C LEU A 170 -3.00 7.70 -18.17
N ASN A 171 -2.81 8.97 -17.78
CA ASN A 171 -2.26 9.98 -18.66
C ASN A 171 -0.75 9.74 -18.87
N PRO A 172 -0.30 9.51 -20.12
CA PRO A 172 1.12 9.25 -20.41
C PRO A 172 2.02 10.47 -20.14
N LEU A 173 1.50 11.69 -20.15
CA LEU A 173 2.27 12.91 -19.86
C LEU A 173 2.84 12.94 -18.43
N GLY A 174 2.28 12.14 -17.52
CA GLY A 174 2.79 12.02 -16.14
C GLY A 174 4.12 11.27 -16.02
N VAL A 175 4.58 10.58 -17.07
CA VAL A 175 5.79 9.76 -17.06
C VAL A 175 7.04 10.55 -17.45
N PRO A 176 7.12 11.24 -18.62
CA PRO A 176 8.35 11.87 -19.10
C PRO A 176 8.86 12.99 -18.18
N SER A 177 7.94 13.81 -17.66
CA SER A 177 8.30 14.94 -16.79
C SER A 177 8.83 14.52 -15.42
N ARG A 178 8.45 13.33 -14.93
CA ARG A 178 8.81 12.83 -13.60
C ARG A 178 9.89 11.76 -13.63
N MET A 179 10.31 11.30 -14.81
CA MET A 179 11.39 10.33 -15.02
C MET A 179 11.23 9.01 -14.22
N ASN A 180 10.02 8.67 -13.81
CA ASN A 180 9.71 7.46 -13.05
C ASN A 180 9.48 6.26 -13.98
N ILE A 181 10.52 5.87 -14.71
CA ILE A 181 10.46 4.79 -15.72
C ILE A 181 10.15 3.43 -15.10
N GLY A 182 10.47 3.23 -13.80
CA GLY A 182 10.16 2.01 -13.07
C GLY A 182 8.69 1.57 -13.15
N GLN A 183 7.75 2.51 -13.28
CA GLN A 183 6.34 2.17 -13.47
C GLN A 183 6.07 1.45 -14.79
N ILE A 184 6.76 1.79 -15.87
CA ILE A 184 6.63 1.14 -17.18
C ILE A 184 7.18 -0.28 -17.11
N LEU A 185 8.34 -0.45 -16.47
CA LEU A 185 8.93 -1.77 -16.25
C LEU A 185 8.04 -2.66 -15.39
N GLU A 186 7.40 -2.09 -14.34
CA GLU A 186 6.40 -2.81 -13.53
C GLU A 186 5.20 -3.25 -14.36
N VAL A 187 4.67 -2.37 -15.22
CA VAL A 187 3.55 -2.70 -16.11
C VAL A 187 3.89 -3.85 -17.04
N HIS A 188 5.08 -3.84 -17.65
CA HIS A 188 5.55 -4.91 -18.54
C HIS A 188 5.73 -6.23 -17.81
N LEU A 189 6.37 -6.21 -16.64
CA LEU A 189 6.56 -7.42 -15.83
C LEU A 189 5.24 -7.97 -15.31
N GLY A 190 4.33 -7.10 -14.86
CA GLY A 190 2.98 -7.49 -14.45
C GLY A 190 2.16 -8.09 -15.59
N TRP A 191 2.35 -7.58 -16.81
CA TRP A 191 1.74 -8.14 -18.00
C TRP A 191 2.28 -9.54 -18.31
N ALA A 192 3.60 -9.73 -18.23
CA ALA A 192 4.24 -11.04 -18.36
C ALA A 192 3.74 -12.02 -17.29
N ALA A 193 3.67 -11.58 -16.03
CA ALA A 193 3.18 -12.38 -14.91
C ALA A 193 1.77 -12.91 -15.12
N LYS A 194 0.86 -12.05 -15.61
CA LYS A 194 -0.52 -12.43 -15.92
C LYS A 194 -0.58 -13.40 -17.08
N GLY A 195 0.16 -13.12 -18.18
CA GLY A 195 0.20 -13.99 -19.36
C GLY A 195 0.76 -15.39 -19.06
N ILE A 196 1.80 -15.48 -18.21
CA ILE A 196 2.32 -16.77 -17.74
C ILE A 196 1.23 -17.56 -17.00
N GLY A 197 0.47 -16.89 -16.10
CA GLY A 197 -0.63 -17.54 -15.39
C GLY A 197 -1.75 -18.02 -16.33
N GLU A 198 -2.14 -17.22 -17.31
CA GLU A 198 -3.13 -17.61 -18.33
C GLU A 198 -2.65 -18.80 -19.17
N ARG A 199 -1.37 -18.83 -19.50
CA ARG A 199 -0.76 -19.96 -20.22
C ARG A 199 -0.76 -21.24 -19.39
N ILE A 200 -0.38 -21.15 -18.11
CA ILE A 200 -0.45 -22.29 -17.20
C ILE A 200 -1.90 -22.78 -17.03
N ASP A 201 -2.88 -21.88 -16.88
CA ASP A 201 -4.28 -22.23 -16.76
C ASP A 201 -4.79 -22.97 -18.01
N ARG A 202 -4.32 -22.55 -19.20
CA ARG A 202 -4.61 -23.21 -20.47
C ARG A 202 -4.02 -24.62 -20.53
N MET A 203 -2.74 -24.78 -20.16
CA MET A 203 -2.08 -26.08 -20.11
C MET A 203 -2.76 -27.05 -19.12
N LEU A 204 -3.24 -26.55 -17.99
CA LEU A 204 -4.00 -27.36 -17.03
C LEU A 204 -5.38 -27.75 -17.55
N LYS A 205 -6.09 -26.85 -18.24
CA LYS A 205 -7.40 -27.15 -18.86
C LYS A 205 -7.29 -28.15 -20.00
N GLU A 206 -6.22 -28.08 -20.77
CA GLU A 206 -5.93 -29.04 -21.86
C GLU A 206 -5.38 -30.38 -21.34
N GLN A 207 -5.23 -30.52 -20.01
CA GLN A 207 -4.69 -31.74 -19.37
C GLN A 207 -3.35 -32.17 -19.97
N ARG A 208 -2.45 -31.22 -20.24
CA ARG A 208 -1.12 -31.52 -20.76
C ARG A 208 -0.33 -32.36 -19.75
N LYS A 209 0.64 -33.12 -20.27
CA LYS A 209 1.47 -34.00 -19.44
C LYS A 209 2.25 -33.20 -18.38
N ALA A 210 2.39 -33.74 -17.19
CA ALA A 210 3.16 -33.14 -16.10
C ALA A 210 4.60 -32.80 -16.51
N SER A 211 5.20 -33.56 -17.44
CA SER A 211 6.52 -33.29 -17.99
C SER A 211 6.61 -31.94 -18.75
N GLU A 212 5.57 -31.58 -19.50
CA GLU A 212 5.53 -30.30 -20.23
C GLU A 212 5.37 -29.11 -19.28
N LEU A 213 4.53 -29.29 -18.25
CA LEU A 213 4.38 -28.31 -17.17
C LEU A 213 5.69 -28.12 -16.40
N ARG A 214 6.40 -29.21 -16.10
CA ARG A 214 7.71 -29.17 -15.42
C ARG A 214 8.75 -28.44 -16.25
N GLU A 215 8.83 -28.70 -17.56
CA GLU A 215 9.73 -27.97 -18.45
C GLU A 215 9.41 -26.46 -18.50
N PHE A 216 8.13 -26.12 -18.56
CA PHE A 216 7.69 -24.74 -18.55
C PHE A 216 8.03 -24.02 -17.22
N LEU A 217 7.76 -24.68 -16.08
CA LEU A 217 8.10 -24.16 -14.76
C LEU A 217 9.61 -24.06 -14.57
N ASN A 218 10.41 -25.01 -15.08
CA ASN A 218 11.86 -24.91 -15.07
C ASN A 218 12.35 -23.67 -15.82
N LYS A 219 11.79 -23.35 -16.98
CA LYS A 219 12.12 -22.12 -17.71
C LYS A 219 11.73 -20.86 -16.92
N LEU A 220 10.63 -20.90 -16.16
CA LEU A 220 10.18 -19.79 -15.35
C LEU A 220 11.06 -19.56 -14.12
N TYR A 221 11.36 -20.60 -13.34
CA TYR A 221 12.07 -20.49 -12.07
C TYR A 221 13.58 -20.45 -12.25
N ASN A 222 14.11 -21.18 -13.22
CA ASN A 222 15.57 -21.33 -13.44
C ASN A 222 16.12 -20.42 -14.54
N GLY A 223 15.31 -19.53 -15.10
CA GLY A 223 15.72 -18.53 -16.09
C GLY A 223 16.65 -17.46 -15.52
N SER A 224 16.45 -17.03 -14.27
CA SER A 224 17.27 -16.04 -13.58
C SER A 224 17.33 -16.31 -12.07
N GLY A 225 18.43 -16.00 -11.41
CA GLY A 225 18.59 -16.10 -9.97
C GLY A 225 19.01 -17.46 -9.42
N LYS A 226 18.56 -17.78 -8.19
CA LYS A 226 18.85 -19.08 -7.55
C LYS A 226 18.06 -20.17 -8.27
N LYS A 227 18.75 -21.20 -8.69
CA LYS A 227 18.12 -22.38 -9.31
C LYS A 227 17.36 -23.17 -8.27
N GLU A 228 16.09 -23.44 -8.56
CA GLU A 228 15.25 -24.33 -7.75
C GLU A 228 15.20 -25.72 -8.38
N ASP A 229 15.29 -26.76 -7.54
CA ASP A 229 15.21 -28.15 -7.99
C ASP A 229 13.76 -28.59 -8.12
N LEU A 230 13.20 -28.42 -9.31
CA LEU A 230 11.86 -28.85 -9.66
C LEU A 230 11.81 -30.32 -10.11
N ASP A 231 12.99 -30.93 -10.37
CA ASP A 231 13.06 -32.29 -10.83
C ASP A 231 12.86 -33.32 -9.69
N SER A 232 13.10 -32.89 -8.45
CA SER A 232 12.83 -33.69 -7.24
C SER A 232 11.34 -33.78 -6.86
N LEU A 233 10.49 -32.89 -7.41
CA LEU A 233 9.06 -32.86 -7.09
C LEU A 233 8.28 -33.95 -7.83
N THR A 234 7.26 -34.49 -7.19
CA THR A 234 6.34 -35.45 -7.81
C THR A 234 5.43 -34.77 -8.82
N ASP A 235 4.82 -35.51 -9.71
CA ASP A 235 3.91 -34.96 -10.73
C ASP A 235 2.65 -34.32 -10.07
N GLU A 236 2.19 -34.84 -8.93
CA GLU A 236 1.08 -34.25 -8.18
C GLU A 236 1.47 -32.88 -7.59
N GLU A 237 2.66 -32.76 -7.02
CA GLU A 237 3.19 -31.50 -6.49
C GLU A 237 3.42 -30.45 -7.60
N ILE A 238 3.85 -30.86 -8.78
CA ILE A 238 3.97 -29.98 -9.95
C ILE A 238 2.60 -29.45 -10.39
N ILE A 239 1.58 -30.28 -10.41
CA ILE A 239 0.21 -29.86 -10.75
C ILE A 239 -0.34 -28.91 -9.68
N GLU A 240 -0.07 -29.16 -8.40
CA GLU A 240 -0.46 -28.28 -7.31
C GLU A 240 0.23 -26.91 -7.43
N LEU A 241 1.54 -26.89 -7.66
CA LEU A 241 2.32 -25.67 -7.89
C LEU A 241 1.76 -24.87 -9.09
N ALA A 242 1.53 -25.55 -10.21
CA ALA A 242 0.91 -24.95 -11.39
C ALA A 242 -0.50 -24.39 -11.10
N SER A 243 -1.31 -25.10 -10.30
CA SER A 243 -2.63 -24.65 -9.89
C SER A 243 -2.57 -23.34 -9.07
N ASN A 244 -1.56 -23.17 -8.22
CA ASN A 244 -1.35 -21.94 -7.46
C ASN A 244 -0.97 -20.75 -8.34
N LEU A 245 -0.33 -20.99 -9.49
CA LEU A 245 0.11 -19.97 -10.45
C LEU A 245 -0.92 -19.61 -11.51
N ARG A 246 -2.10 -20.23 -11.54
CA ARG A 246 -3.16 -20.00 -12.57
C ARG A 246 -3.59 -18.54 -12.70
N LYS A 247 -3.55 -17.77 -11.62
CA LYS A 247 -3.95 -16.34 -11.61
C LYS A 247 -2.82 -15.38 -11.98
N GLY A 248 -1.61 -15.87 -12.10
CA GLY A 248 -0.41 -15.11 -12.39
C GLY A 248 0.78 -15.59 -11.60
N ALA A 249 1.98 -15.48 -12.17
CA ALA A 249 3.22 -15.76 -11.48
C ALA A 249 3.61 -14.55 -10.61
N SER A 250 3.96 -14.81 -9.34
CA SER A 250 4.42 -13.74 -8.44
C SER A 250 5.92 -13.52 -8.60
N PHE A 251 6.31 -12.30 -8.96
CA PHE A 251 7.71 -11.90 -9.05
C PHE A 251 8.10 -11.03 -7.87
N ALA A 252 9.26 -11.30 -7.28
CA ALA A 252 9.90 -10.47 -6.28
C ALA A 252 11.13 -9.80 -6.86
N SER A 253 11.21 -8.47 -6.79
CA SER A 253 12.39 -7.71 -7.18
C SER A 253 12.89 -6.90 -5.98
N PRO A 254 14.03 -7.31 -5.34
CA PRO A 254 14.66 -6.55 -4.27
C PRO A 254 15.11 -5.17 -4.76
N VAL A 255 15.22 -4.21 -3.82
CA VAL A 255 15.48 -2.79 -4.15
C VAL A 255 16.80 -2.60 -4.92
N PHE A 256 17.85 -3.33 -4.55
CA PHE A 256 19.18 -3.21 -5.16
C PHE A 256 19.54 -4.35 -6.12
N ASP A 257 18.65 -5.31 -6.29
CA ASP A 257 18.79 -6.44 -7.21
C ASP A 257 17.50 -6.62 -7.99
N GLY A 258 17.08 -5.55 -8.66
CA GLY A 258 15.87 -5.50 -9.47
C GLY A 258 16.00 -6.25 -10.78
N ALA A 259 14.88 -6.61 -11.39
CA ALA A 259 14.85 -7.26 -12.70
C ALA A 259 15.45 -6.36 -13.77
N LYS A 260 16.30 -6.93 -14.61
CA LYS A 260 16.90 -6.27 -15.78
C LYS A 260 15.92 -6.25 -16.93
N GLU A 261 16.06 -5.29 -17.84
CA GLU A 261 15.22 -5.19 -19.04
C GLU A 261 15.22 -6.47 -19.88
N SER A 262 16.40 -7.12 -20.01
CA SER A 262 16.55 -8.39 -20.73
C SER A 262 15.68 -9.50 -20.12
N GLU A 263 15.69 -9.63 -18.80
CA GLU A 263 14.90 -10.61 -18.06
C GLU A 263 13.40 -10.37 -18.23
N ILE A 264 12.95 -9.11 -18.19
CA ILE A 264 11.55 -8.75 -18.43
C ILE A 264 11.13 -9.13 -19.86
N ARG A 265 12.00 -8.91 -20.86
CA ARG A 265 11.73 -9.31 -22.25
C ARG A 265 11.67 -10.82 -22.41
N GLU A 266 12.53 -11.57 -21.74
CA GLU A 266 12.49 -13.03 -21.72
C GLU A 266 11.19 -13.54 -21.11
N MET A 267 10.73 -12.96 -20.00
CA MET A 267 9.46 -13.30 -19.38
C MET A 267 8.26 -12.96 -20.28
N LEU A 268 8.30 -11.83 -21.00
CA LEU A 268 7.28 -11.48 -22.00
C LEU A 268 7.24 -12.48 -23.16
N ASN A 269 8.41 -12.92 -23.63
CA ASN A 269 8.51 -13.94 -24.68
C ASN A 269 8.01 -15.31 -24.18
N LEU A 270 8.28 -15.63 -22.92
CA LEU A 270 7.77 -16.85 -22.29
C LEU A 270 6.24 -16.80 -22.13
N ALA A 271 5.69 -15.65 -21.75
CA ALA A 271 4.24 -15.46 -21.59
C ALA A 271 3.50 -15.50 -22.93
N TYR A 272 4.02 -14.79 -23.92
CA TYR A 272 3.38 -14.56 -25.22
C TYR A 272 4.29 -14.98 -26.38
N PRO A 273 4.44 -16.30 -26.67
CA PRO A 273 5.22 -16.76 -27.80
C PRO A 273 4.57 -16.29 -29.13
N SER A 274 5.39 -15.94 -30.09
CA SER A 274 4.92 -15.43 -31.40
C SER A 274 4.18 -16.48 -32.25
N GLU A 275 4.31 -17.74 -31.90
CA GLU A 275 3.67 -18.87 -32.59
C GLU A 275 2.24 -19.16 -32.10
N ASP A 276 1.82 -18.50 -31.01
CA ASP A 276 0.48 -18.73 -30.43
C ASP A 276 -0.57 -17.87 -31.15
N PRO A 277 -1.59 -18.48 -31.77
CA PRO A 277 -2.62 -17.75 -32.53
C PRO A 277 -3.47 -16.81 -31.69
N GLU A 278 -3.55 -17.03 -30.37
CA GLU A 278 -4.23 -16.08 -29.46
C GLU A 278 -3.41 -14.83 -29.25
N VAL A 279 -2.08 -14.95 -29.24
CA VAL A 279 -1.15 -13.83 -29.13
C VAL A 279 -1.22 -12.95 -30.40
N GLU A 280 -1.34 -13.57 -31.58
CA GLU A 280 -1.49 -12.85 -32.84
C GLU A 280 -2.78 -12.00 -32.85
N LYS A 281 -3.89 -12.53 -32.35
CA LYS A 281 -5.17 -11.80 -32.23
C LYS A 281 -5.10 -10.54 -31.38
N LEU A 282 -4.27 -10.52 -30.34
CA LEU A 282 -4.11 -9.36 -29.48
C LEU A 282 -3.36 -8.20 -30.16
N GLY A 283 -2.78 -8.42 -31.33
CA GLY A 283 -2.15 -7.38 -32.13
C GLY A 283 -0.93 -6.74 -31.44
N PHE A 284 -0.07 -7.55 -30.83
CA PHE A 284 1.17 -7.09 -30.21
C PHE A 284 2.09 -6.36 -31.17
N ASN A 285 2.94 -5.49 -30.63
CA ASN A 285 4.13 -4.99 -31.32
C ASN A 285 5.28 -6.03 -31.22
N ASP A 286 6.36 -5.82 -31.94
CA ASP A 286 7.52 -6.74 -31.95
C ASP A 286 8.13 -6.97 -30.57
N SER A 287 8.10 -5.95 -29.69
CA SER A 287 8.61 -6.03 -28.32
C SER A 287 7.59 -6.59 -27.32
N LYS A 288 6.37 -6.89 -27.74
CA LYS A 288 5.27 -7.42 -26.90
C LYS A 288 4.88 -6.53 -25.72
N THR A 289 5.19 -5.24 -25.81
CA THR A 289 4.93 -4.26 -24.75
C THR A 289 3.70 -3.42 -25.00
N GLN A 290 3.19 -3.43 -26.22
CA GLN A 290 2.02 -2.66 -26.67
C GLN A 290 1.06 -3.54 -27.43
N ILE A 291 -0.24 -3.28 -27.28
CA ILE A 291 -1.32 -4.01 -27.95
C ILE A 291 -2.28 -3.05 -28.63
N THR A 292 -3.07 -3.58 -29.54
CA THR A 292 -4.18 -2.83 -30.16
C THR A 292 -5.36 -2.79 -29.20
N LEU A 293 -5.85 -1.59 -28.90
CA LEU A 293 -7.06 -1.35 -28.12
C LEU A 293 -8.16 -0.79 -29.01
N TYR A 294 -9.39 -0.99 -28.59
CA TYR A 294 -10.60 -0.48 -29.22
C TYR A 294 -11.31 0.47 -28.26
N ASP A 295 -11.88 1.55 -28.80
CA ASP A 295 -12.68 2.48 -28.00
C ASP A 295 -14.03 1.86 -27.63
N GLY A 296 -14.39 1.88 -26.36
CA GLY A 296 -15.65 1.31 -25.88
C GLY A 296 -16.91 1.99 -26.43
N ARG A 297 -16.79 3.25 -26.88
CA ARG A 297 -17.93 4.01 -27.39
C ARG A 297 -18.14 3.86 -28.89
N SER A 298 -17.06 4.00 -29.67
CA SER A 298 -17.12 3.93 -31.13
C SER A 298 -16.92 2.51 -31.68
N GLY A 299 -16.23 1.65 -30.93
CA GLY A 299 -15.79 0.34 -31.38
C GLY A 299 -14.62 0.38 -32.35
N GLU A 300 -14.07 1.56 -32.64
CA GLU A 300 -12.94 1.75 -33.53
C GLU A 300 -11.62 1.46 -32.85
N ALA A 301 -10.64 0.95 -33.59
CA ALA A 301 -9.30 0.74 -33.08
C ALA A 301 -8.59 2.08 -32.89
N PHE A 302 -7.77 2.19 -31.84
CA PHE A 302 -6.90 3.35 -31.68
C PHE A 302 -5.84 3.41 -32.78
N ASP A 303 -5.48 4.61 -33.22
CA ASP A 303 -4.50 4.84 -34.29
C ASP A 303 -3.13 4.23 -33.99
N ARG A 304 -2.77 4.12 -32.73
CA ARG A 304 -1.49 3.57 -32.27
C ARG A 304 -1.69 2.49 -31.23
N LYS A 305 -0.81 1.50 -31.23
CA LYS A 305 -0.74 0.48 -30.17
C LYS A 305 -0.45 1.14 -28.83
N VAL A 306 -1.13 0.69 -27.79
CA VAL A 306 -1.09 1.26 -26.43
C VAL A 306 -0.37 0.30 -25.50
N THR A 307 0.43 0.83 -24.56
CA THR A 307 1.02 0.05 -23.49
C THR A 307 -0.06 -0.37 -22.49
N VAL A 308 -0.25 -1.68 -22.35
CA VAL A 308 -1.20 -2.28 -21.41
C VAL A 308 -0.46 -3.28 -20.53
N GLY A 309 -0.86 -3.37 -19.29
CA GLY A 309 -0.28 -4.35 -18.37
C GLY A 309 -0.93 -4.28 -16.99
N VAL A 310 -0.37 -4.99 -16.04
CA VAL A 310 -0.86 -5.06 -14.67
C VAL A 310 0.10 -4.32 -13.74
N MET A 311 -0.46 -3.45 -12.92
CA MET A 311 0.28 -2.60 -12.00
C MET A 311 -0.37 -2.61 -10.61
N HIS A 312 0.42 -2.48 -9.56
CA HIS A 312 -0.08 -2.30 -8.21
C HIS A 312 -0.49 -0.85 -7.98
N TYR A 313 -1.76 -0.64 -7.67
CA TYR A 313 -2.32 0.67 -7.38
C TYR A 313 -2.88 0.73 -5.96
N LEU A 314 -2.62 1.84 -5.26
CA LEU A 314 -2.99 2.07 -3.87
C LEU A 314 -4.01 3.20 -3.80
N LYS A 315 -5.12 2.97 -3.09
CA LYS A 315 -6.03 4.04 -2.67
C LYS A 315 -5.46 4.69 -1.41
N LEU A 316 -5.17 5.98 -1.47
CA LEU A 316 -4.63 6.72 -0.32
C LEU A 316 -5.77 7.23 0.56
N HIS A 317 -5.50 7.38 1.86
CA HIS A 317 -6.50 7.87 2.83
C HIS A 317 -6.73 9.39 2.74
N HIS A 318 -6.66 9.93 1.53
CA HIS A 318 -7.02 11.30 1.17
C HIS A 318 -8.33 11.28 0.38
N LEU A 319 -9.39 10.83 1.04
CA LEU A 319 -10.71 10.69 0.44
C LEU A 319 -11.38 12.05 0.30
N VAL A 320 -12.10 12.24 -0.79
CA VAL A 320 -12.82 13.47 -1.08
C VAL A 320 -13.87 13.78 -0.02
N ASP A 321 -14.58 12.76 0.45
CA ASP A 321 -15.61 12.90 1.48
C ASP A 321 -15.09 13.47 2.81
N GLU A 322 -13.81 13.18 3.13
CA GLU A 322 -13.18 13.70 4.34
C GLU A 322 -12.67 15.13 4.17
N LYS A 323 -12.48 15.59 2.93
CA LYS A 323 -11.98 16.94 2.62
C LYS A 323 -13.09 17.91 2.26
N MET A 324 -14.18 17.41 1.68
CA MET A 324 -15.32 18.24 1.35
C MET A 324 -15.92 18.82 2.60
N HIS A 325 -16.10 20.14 2.60
CA HIS A 325 -16.69 20.87 3.72
C HIS A 325 -17.51 22.03 3.21
N ALA A 326 -18.70 22.21 3.79
CA ALA A 326 -19.57 23.34 3.54
C ALA A 326 -20.21 23.78 4.86
N ARG A 327 -20.54 25.05 4.95
CA ARG A 327 -21.20 25.63 6.13
C ARG A 327 -22.25 26.62 5.68
N SER A 328 -23.41 26.59 6.33
CA SER A 328 -24.40 27.69 6.32
C SER A 328 -24.35 28.44 7.65
N THR A 329 -24.93 27.88 8.69
CA THR A 329 -24.85 28.35 10.07
C THR A 329 -24.16 27.28 10.93
N GLY A 330 -23.50 27.69 11.98
CA GLY A 330 -22.75 26.75 12.85
C GLY A 330 -22.30 27.44 14.14
N PRO A 331 -21.42 26.80 14.91
CA PRO A 331 -20.90 27.34 16.17
C PRO A 331 -20.01 28.57 15.95
N TYR A 332 -20.07 29.47 16.92
CA TYR A 332 -19.29 30.71 16.95
C TYR A 332 -18.41 30.78 18.19
N SER A 333 -17.32 31.57 18.12
CA SER A 333 -16.49 31.88 19.28
C SER A 333 -17.27 32.66 20.34
N LEU A 334 -17.01 32.41 21.62
CA LEU A 334 -17.69 33.08 22.71
C LEU A 334 -17.35 34.57 22.84
N VAL A 335 -16.08 34.93 22.61
CA VAL A 335 -15.61 36.31 22.81
C VAL A 335 -15.83 37.16 21.55
N THR A 336 -15.28 36.72 20.41
CA THR A 336 -15.31 37.48 19.17
C THR A 336 -16.55 37.27 18.34
N GLN A 337 -17.42 36.30 18.68
CA GLN A 337 -18.60 35.91 17.92
C GLN A 337 -18.31 35.56 16.44
N GLN A 338 -17.08 35.27 16.12
CA GLN A 338 -16.67 34.84 14.77
C GLN A 338 -16.94 33.35 14.57
N PRO A 339 -17.19 32.89 13.34
CA PRO A 339 -17.31 31.47 13.04
C PRO A 339 -16.02 30.73 13.46
N LEU A 340 -16.17 29.55 14.09
CA LEU A 340 -15.04 28.69 14.39
C LEU A 340 -14.35 28.21 13.09
N GLY A 341 -13.07 27.86 13.15
CA GLY A 341 -12.32 27.29 12.04
C GLY A 341 -12.32 25.76 12.06
N GLY A 342 -12.06 25.16 10.89
CA GLY A 342 -11.86 23.71 10.73
C GLY A 342 -13.13 22.89 10.50
N LYS A 343 -12.98 21.80 9.76
CA LYS A 343 -14.07 20.89 9.37
C LYS A 343 -14.70 20.17 10.59
N ALA A 344 -13.87 19.73 11.53
CA ALA A 344 -14.31 19.00 12.71
C ALA A 344 -15.27 19.79 13.60
N GLN A 345 -15.14 21.12 13.61
CA GLN A 345 -15.97 22.04 14.38
C GLN A 345 -17.12 22.63 13.57
N PHE A 346 -17.37 22.11 12.37
CA PHE A 346 -18.31 22.69 11.42
C PHE A 346 -18.05 24.19 11.20
N GLY A 347 -16.76 24.55 11.05
CA GLY A 347 -16.28 25.91 10.96
C GLY A 347 -16.37 26.51 9.57
N GLY A 348 -16.15 27.82 9.48
CA GLY A 348 -16.09 28.55 8.21
C GLY A 348 -14.70 28.62 7.64
N GLN A 349 -14.61 29.04 6.36
CA GLN A 349 -13.34 29.36 5.72
C GLN A 349 -12.80 30.68 6.22
N ARG A 350 -11.48 30.80 6.33
CA ARG A 350 -10.84 32.05 6.68
C ARG A 350 -10.77 32.98 5.46
N PHE A 351 -11.37 34.14 5.59
CA PHE A 351 -11.21 35.24 4.64
C PHE A 351 -10.07 36.13 5.15
N GLY A 352 -8.86 35.94 4.60
CA GLY A 352 -7.65 36.59 5.10
C GLY A 352 -7.52 38.03 4.59
N GLU A 353 -6.46 38.69 5.04
CA GLU A 353 -6.16 40.09 4.67
C GLU A 353 -5.94 40.25 3.16
N MET A 354 -5.28 39.29 2.52
CA MET A 354 -5.05 39.34 1.07
C MET A 354 -6.35 39.24 0.27
N GLU A 355 -7.30 38.40 0.73
CA GLU A 355 -8.62 38.28 0.10
C GLU A 355 -9.45 39.56 0.24
N VAL A 356 -9.29 40.29 1.36
CA VAL A 356 -9.88 41.62 1.55
C VAL A 356 -9.31 42.60 0.52
N TRP A 357 -7.99 42.65 0.34
CA TRP A 357 -7.36 43.48 -0.66
C TRP A 357 -7.82 43.21 -2.09
N ALA A 358 -8.09 41.93 -2.40
CA ALA A 358 -8.66 41.55 -3.69
C ALA A 358 -10.03 42.13 -3.92
N LEU A 359 -10.91 42.15 -2.92
CA LEU A 359 -12.24 42.78 -3.02
C LEU A 359 -12.15 44.33 -3.08
N GLU A 360 -11.20 44.91 -2.36
CA GLU A 360 -10.94 46.34 -2.44
C GLU A 360 -10.48 46.77 -3.84
N ALA A 361 -9.58 45.97 -4.46
CA ALA A 361 -9.11 46.21 -5.81
C ALA A 361 -10.24 46.15 -6.86
N TYR A 362 -11.23 45.30 -6.66
CA TYR A 362 -12.43 45.27 -7.51
C TYR A 362 -13.44 46.38 -7.20
N GLY A 363 -13.29 47.11 -6.10
CA GLY A 363 -14.27 48.08 -5.64
C GLY A 363 -15.59 47.48 -5.19
N ALA A 364 -15.61 46.21 -4.79
CA ALA A 364 -16.81 45.47 -4.38
C ALA A 364 -17.16 45.76 -2.91
N ALA A 365 -17.55 46.99 -2.59
CA ALA A 365 -17.79 47.46 -1.23
C ALA A 365 -18.91 46.68 -0.50
N TYR A 366 -20.02 46.47 -1.17
CA TYR A 366 -21.16 45.72 -0.55
C TYR A 366 -20.80 44.24 -0.26
N THR A 367 -20.09 43.59 -1.14
CA THR A 367 -19.61 42.23 -0.91
C THR A 367 -18.64 42.16 0.27
N LEU A 368 -17.73 43.13 0.38
CA LEU A 368 -16.81 43.21 1.50
C LEU A 368 -17.54 43.48 2.81
N GLN A 369 -18.51 44.39 2.82
CA GLN A 369 -19.34 44.66 3.99
C GLN A 369 -20.11 43.41 4.43
N GLU A 370 -20.70 42.66 3.51
CA GLU A 370 -21.39 41.41 3.80
C GLU A 370 -20.46 40.38 4.44
N MET A 371 -19.25 40.21 3.89
CA MET A 371 -18.25 39.28 4.41
C MET A 371 -17.78 39.63 5.83
N LEU A 372 -17.63 40.91 6.13
CA LEU A 372 -17.14 41.39 7.43
C LEU A 372 -18.23 41.42 8.52
N THR A 373 -19.51 41.57 8.16
CA THR A 373 -20.59 41.76 9.11
C THR A 373 -21.52 40.56 9.19
N VAL A 374 -22.43 40.44 8.26
CA VAL A 374 -23.53 39.46 8.29
C VAL A 374 -23.05 38.02 8.22
N LYS A 375 -21.99 37.74 7.49
CA LYS A 375 -21.39 36.40 7.37
C LYS A 375 -20.41 36.07 8.50
N SER A 376 -20.02 37.04 9.31
CA SER A 376 -18.99 36.87 10.34
C SER A 376 -19.55 37.07 11.75
N ASP A 377 -19.34 38.26 12.32
CA ASP A 377 -19.49 38.53 13.75
C ASP A 377 -20.59 39.51 14.15
N ASP A 378 -21.40 40.01 13.22
CA ASP A 378 -22.60 40.78 13.54
C ASP A 378 -23.74 39.87 13.98
N VAL A 379 -23.96 39.78 15.30
CA VAL A 379 -24.96 38.88 15.91
C VAL A 379 -26.37 39.21 15.46
N ASN A 380 -26.76 40.50 15.44
CA ASN A 380 -28.10 40.97 15.06
C ASN A 380 -28.30 40.90 13.56
N GLY A 381 -27.29 41.29 12.77
CA GLY A 381 -27.31 41.27 11.32
C GLY A 381 -27.48 39.86 10.75
N ARG A 382 -26.78 38.88 11.29
CA ARG A 382 -26.88 37.47 10.82
C ARG A 382 -28.29 36.88 11.08
N THR A 383 -28.91 37.22 12.23
CA THR A 383 -30.28 36.76 12.55
C THR A 383 -31.30 37.37 11.60
N LYS A 384 -31.23 38.67 11.39
CA LYS A 384 -32.11 39.37 10.44
C LYS A 384 -31.93 38.90 9.00
N MET A 385 -30.69 38.67 8.60
CA MET A 385 -30.41 38.17 7.25
C MET A 385 -31.04 36.78 7.04
N TYR A 386 -30.97 35.90 8.03
CA TYR A 386 -31.58 34.58 7.96
C TYR A 386 -33.13 34.70 7.87
N GLU A 387 -33.75 35.60 8.65
CA GLU A 387 -35.16 35.89 8.56
C GLU A 387 -35.57 36.44 7.18
N ASN A 388 -34.75 37.35 6.62
CA ASN A 388 -35.00 37.94 5.30
C ASN A 388 -34.92 36.89 4.20
N ILE A 389 -33.94 35.96 4.28
CA ILE A 389 -33.82 34.82 3.34
C ILE A 389 -35.07 33.93 3.40
N VAL A 390 -35.54 33.61 4.60
CA VAL A 390 -36.78 32.79 4.78
C VAL A 390 -38.02 33.50 4.24
N LYS A 391 -38.10 34.84 4.41
CA LYS A 391 -39.23 35.66 3.91
C LYS A 391 -39.09 35.96 2.40
N GLY A 392 -37.95 35.73 1.77
CA GLY A 392 -37.69 36.07 0.38
C GLY A 392 -37.38 37.56 0.15
N GLU A 393 -37.03 38.31 1.20
CA GLU A 393 -36.63 39.71 1.11
C GLU A 393 -35.13 39.84 0.87
N HIS A 394 -34.72 40.66 -0.12
CA HIS A 394 -33.31 40.87 -0.47
C HIS A 394 -32.73 42.15 0.15
N LYS A 395 -32.89 42.29 1.49
CA LYS A 395 -32.34 43.44 2.24
C LYS A 395 -31.24 42.99 3.16
N ILE A 396 -30.14 43.75 3.14
CA ILE A 396 -29.00 43.55 4.05
C ILE A 396 -28.94 44.75 4.98
N ASP A 397 -29.27 44.52 6.26
CA ASP A 397 -29.12 45.51 7.33
C ASP A 397 -27.87 45.14 8.11
N ALA A 398 -26.73 45.72 7.72
CA ALA A 398 -25.44 45.52 8.39
C ALA A 398 -25.39 46.33 9.68
N GLY A 399 -25.02 45.67 10.77
CA GLY A 399 -24.76 46.31 12.05
C GLY A 399 -23.25 46.49 12.30
N MET A 400 -22.89 46.62 13.55
CA MET A 400 -21.47 46.74 13.97
C MET A 400 -20.90 45.38 14.33
N PRO A 401 -19.71 45.04 13.84
CA PRO A 401 -19.02 43.80 14.21
C PRO A 401 -18.77 43.71 15.71
N GLU A 402 -19.04 42.55 16.33
CA GLU A 402 -18.81 42.36 17.77
C GLU A 402 -17.32 42.38 18.13
N SER A 403 -16.44 41.98 17.23
CA SER A 403 -14.99 42.12 17.40
C SER A 403 -14.55 43.58 17.60
N PHE A 404 -15.24 44.53 16.95
CA PHE A 404 -14.99 45.96 17.15
C PHE A 404 -15.44 46.42 18.54
N ASN A 405 -16.58 45.93 19.02
CA ASN A 405 -17.06 46.20 20.40
C ASN A 405 -16.04 45.69 21.45
N VAL A 406 -15.47 44.51 21.23
CA VAL A 406 -14.42 43.96 22.10
C VAL A 406 -13.20 44.86 22.09
N LEU A 407 -12.75 45.33 20.90
CA LEU A 407 -11.62 46.24 20.77
C LEU A 407 -11.85 47.56 21.53
N VAL A 408 -13.03 48.18 21.42
CA VAL A 408 -13.41 49.40 22.18
C VAL A 408 -13.34 49.15 23.69
N LYS A 409 -13.82 47.99 24.16
CA LYS A 409 -13.76 47.63 25.58
C LYS A 409 -12.29 47.43 26.06
N GLU A 410 -11.48 46.81 25.27
CA GLU A 410 -10.04 46.62 25.58
C GLU A 410 -9.29 47.95 25.63
N ILE A 411 -9.54 48.87 24.68
CA ILE A 411 -8.94 50.20 24.69
C ILE A 411 -9.38 51.00 25.94
N ARG A 412 -10.67 50.97 26.28
CA ARG A 412 -11.16 51.60 27.51
C ARG A 412 -10.53 51.02 28.77
N SER A 413 -10.23 49.71 28.76
CA SER A 413 -9.53 49.05 29.90
C SER A 413 -8.10 49.53 30.07
N LEU A 414 -7.47 50.05 29.02
CA LEU A 414 -6.15 50.69 29.10
C LEU A 414 -6.21 52.15 29.57
N GLY A 415 -7.38 52.68 29.94
CA GLY A 415 -7.55 54.03 30.41
C GLY A 415 -7.71 55.08 29.29
N LEU A 416 -7.87 54.64 28.06
CA LEU A 416 -8.14 55.53 26.91
C LEU A 416 -9.64 55.68 26.72
N ASP A 417 -10.12 56.94 26.58
CA ASP A 417 -11.52 57.21 26.31
C ASP A 417 -11.80 57.21 24.82
N ILE A 418 -12.78 56.45 24.42
CA ILE A 418 -13.27 56.35 23.03
C ILE A 418 -14.74 56.50 23.00
N ASP A 419 -15.26 57.54 22.34
CA ASP A 419 -16.65 57.73 22.04
C ASP A 419 -16.97 57.51 20.58
N LEU A 420 -18.03 56.77 20.28
CA LEU A 420 -18.52 56.49 18.96
C LEU A 420 -19.66 57.44 18.64
N GLU A 421 -19.43 58.45 17.79
CA GLU A 421 -20.44 59.38 17.31
C GLU A 421 -21.13 58.81 16.07
N ARG A 422 -22.45 58.88 16.04
CA ARG A 422 -23.21 58.60 14.83
C ARG A 422 -23.50 59.92 14.12
N TYR A 423 -23.00 60.03 12.92
CA TYR A 423 -23.38 61.13 12.01
C TYR A 423 -24.63 60.76 11.23
#